data_b4734a43a14055d650986b3e2c8c8ebd
#
_entry.id   b4734a43a14055d650986b3e2c8c8ebd
#
_cell.length_a   1.000
_cell.length_b   1.000
_cell.length_c   1.000
_cell.angle_alpha   90.00
_cell.angle_beta   90.00
_cell.angle_gamma   90.00
#
_symmetry.space_group_name_H-M   'P 1'
#
loop_
_entity.id
_entity.type
_entity.pdbx_description
1 polymer ?
#
loop_
_entity_poly.entity_id
_entity_poly.type
_entity_poly.pdbx_seq_one_letter_code
_entity_poly.pdbx_strand_id
1 'polypeptide(L)'
;MFMRPMNVVGRNGVQLNDVWADRPKAYMAIAMPDFPNFFMLNGPNGPVGNFSLIDIAEQQLHYIWTFIEKLRAGDAREIAPTREAMQAFERDRIEAAKHTVFGSGCRSWYLDAEGIPATWPWTRTRFCEEMKAPRLEAYEVVA
;
A
#
# COMPACT_ATOMS: atom_id res chain seq x y z
N MET A 1 14.19 4.19 7.62
CA MET A 1 13.67 4.26 6.26
C MET A 1 13.24 2.86 5.85
N PHE A 2 12.03 2.72 5.34
CA PHE A 2 11.43 1.47 4.91
C PHE A 2 12.30 0.82 3.80
N MET A 3 12.49 -0.49 3.81
CA MET A 3 13.24 -1.28 2.81
C MET A 3 14.76 -1.07 2.71
N ARG A 4 15.38 -0.12 3.41
CA ARG A 4 16.84 -0.02 3.37
C ARG A 4 17.52 -1.23 4.07
N PRO A 5 18.60 -1.77 3.53
CA PRO A 5 19.44 -1.22 2.44
C PRO A 5 19.06 -1.70 1.03
N MET A 6 17.88 -2.34 0.83
CA MET A 6 17.50 -2.88 -0.48
C MET A 6 17.34 -1.75 -1.51
N ASN A 7 17.81 -2.03 -2.74
CA ASN A 7 17.59 -1.17 -3.88
C ASN A 7 16.55 -1.84 -4.79
N VAL A 8 15.36 -1.22 -4.90
CA VAL A 8 14.26 -1.71 -5.74
C VAL A 8 14.10 -0.77 -6.92
N VAL A 9 14.22 -1.32 -8.13
CA VAL A 9 14.14 -0.57 -9.38
C VAL A 9 12.90 -1.01 -10.14
N GLY A 10 12.04 -0.06 -10.47
CA GLY A 10 10.82 -0.27 -11.23
C GLY A 10 10.98 -0.02 -12.72
N ARG A 11 9.85 0.16 -13.42
CA ARG A 11 9.81 0.48 -14.85
C ARG A 11 10.65 1.72 -15.16
N ASN A 12 11.31 1.72 -16.31
CA ASN A 12 12.14 2.83 -16.78
C ASN A 12 13.22 3.30 -15.79
N GLY A 13 13.68 2.42 -14.91
CA GLY A 13 14.75 2.72 -13.97
C GLY A 13 14.33 3.55 -12.75
N VAL A 14 13.03 3.71 -12.50
CA VAL A 14 12.52 4.42 -11.32
C VAL A 14 12.99 3.73 -10.05
N GLN A 15 13.60 4.48 -9.15
CA GLN A 15 14.11 3.97 -7.87
C GLN A 15 13.05 4.12 -6.78
N LEU A 16 12.76 3.05 -6.05
CA LEU A 16 11.78 3.10 -4.96
C LEU A 16 12.19 4.10 -3.86
N ASN A 17 13.49 4.17 -3.58
CA ASN A 17 14.02 5.12 -2.60
C ASN A 17 13.76 6.59 -2.98
N ASP A 18 13.76 6.92 -4.28
CA ASP A 18 13.46 8.27 -4.75
C ASP A 18 11.97 8.57 -4.66
N VAL A 19 11.12 7.60 -5.04
CA VAL A 19 9.66 7.72 -4.90
C VAL A 19 9.22 7.87 -3.44
N TRP A 20 9.99 7.30 -2.52
CA TRP A 20 9.75 7.35 -1.07
C TRP A 20 10.63 8.39 -0.35
N ALA A 21 11.23 9.34 -1.07
CA ALA A 21 12.14 10.33 -0.47
C ALA A 21 11.46 11.13 0.65
N ASP A 22 10.22 11.58 0.41
CA ASP A 22 9.44 12.34 1.39
C ASP A 22 8.81 11.41 2.42
N ARG A 23 8.07 10.41 1.96
CA ARG A 23 7.44 9.41 2.81
C ARG A 23 7.24 8.08 2.09
N PRO A 24 7.42 6.94 2.79
CA PRO A 24 6.98 5.64 2.29
C PRO A 24 5.47 5.61 2.14
N LYS A 25 4.99 5.12 0.99
CA LYS A 25 3.56 4.95 0.69
C LYS A 25 3.35 3.74 -0.20
N ALA A 26 2.18 3.12 -0.10
CA ALA A 26 1.79 2.02 -0.98
C ALA A 26 0.28 1.95 -1.14
N TYR A 27 -0.19 1.61 -2.33
CA TYR A 27 -1.61 1.33 -2.58
C TYR A 27 -2.02 0.12 -1.76
N MET A 28 -3.04 0.29 -0.90
CA MET A 28 -3.54 -0.72 0.04
C MET A 28 -2.46 -1.35 0.94
N ALA A 29 -1.32 -0.66 1.15
CA ALA A 29 -0.14 -1.18 1.83
C ALA A 29 0.49 -2.42 1.17
N ILE A 30 0.23 -2.65 -0.12
CA ILE A 30 0.61 -3.86 -0.84
C ILE A 30 1.52 -3.57 -2.03
N ALA A 31 1.23 -2.54 -2.85
CA ALA A 31 1.86 -2.38 -4.15
C ALA A 31 2.09 -0.90 -4.51
N MET A 32 2.95 -0.68 -5.51
CA MET A 32 3.30 0.66 -5.98
C MET A 32 3.11 0.77 -7.50
N PRO A 33 2.64 1.93 -8.01
CA PRO A 33 2.74 2.25 -9.44
C PRO A 33 4.18 2.16 -9.92
N ASP A 34 4.37 1.77 -11.16
CA ASP A 34 5.68 1.62 -11.81
C ASP A 34 6.57 0.48 -11.28
N PHE A 35 6.10 -0.29 -10.29
CA PHE A 35 6.80 -1.46 -9.76
C PHE A 35 5.96 -2.73 -9.98
N PRO A 36 5.87 -3.22 -11.24
CA PRO A 36 5.04 -4.39 -11.55
C PRO A 36 5.51 -5.63 -10.82
N ASN A 37 4.54 -6.43 -10.38
CA ASN A 37 4.76 -7.70 -9.66
C ASN A 37 5.56 -7.56 -8.35
N PHE A 38 5.71 -6.34 -7.86
CA PHE A 38 6.31 -6.06 -6.56
C PHE A 38 5.20 -5.88 -5.51
N PHE A 39 5.07 -6.87 -4.64
CA PHE A 39 4.06 -6.88 -3.59
C PHE A 39 4.72 -6.94 -2.21
N MET A 40 4.11 -6.27 -1.25
CA MET A 40 4.58 -6.17 0.13
C MET A 40 3.54 -6.74 1.09
N LEU A 41 4.00 -7.44 2.12
CA LEU A 41 3.22 -7.73 3.31
C LEU A 41 3.55 -6.69 4.38
N ASN A 42 2.54 -6.22 5.10
CA ASN A 42 2.69 -5.13 6.09
C ASN A 42 3.43 -3.91 5.52
N GLY A 43 3.14 -3.56 4.27
CA GLY A 43 3.74 -2.41 3.61
C GLY A 43 3.34 -1.07 4.24
N PRO A 44 3.92 0.04 3.75
CA PRO A 44 3.60 1.38 4.23
C PRO A 44 2.10 1.68 4.16
N ASN A 45 1.60 2.45 5.11
CA ASN A 45 0.19 2.84 5.27
C ASN A 45 -0.76 1.70 5.66
N GLY A 46 -0.24 0.55 6.06
CA GLY A 46 -1.02 -0.55 6.61
C GLY A 46 -1.52 -0.28 8.03
N PRO A 47 -2.43 -1.12 8.54
CA PRO A 47 -3.01 -0.97 9.88
C PRO A 47 -2.05 -1.40 11.00
N VAL A 48 -0.94 -0.70 11.13
CA VAL A 48 0.08 -0.95 12.15
C VAL A 48 -0.36 -0.39 13.49
N GLY A 49 -0.13 -1.15 14.57
CA GLY A 49 -0.38 -0.73 15.94
C GLY A 49 -1.79 -1.01 16.46
N ASN A 50 -2.76 -1.24 15.58
CA ASN A 50 -4.16 -1.48 15.97
C ASN A 50 -4.60 -2.93 15.81
N PHE A 51 -3.90 -3.72 14.99
CA PHE A 51 -4.26 -5.10 14.63
C PHE A 51 -3.03 -6.00 14.69
N SER A 52 -3.27 -7.31 14.72
CA SER A 52 -2.19 -8.27 14.60
C SER A 52 -1.52 -8.17 13.22
N LEU A 53 -0.20 -8.01 13.19
CA LEU A 53 0.56 -7.99 11.94
C LEU A 53 0.48 -9.32 11.18
N ILE A 54 0.25 -10.42 11.88
CA ILE A 54 0.05 -11.74 11.26
C ILE A 54 -1.30 -11.77 10.56
N ASP A 55 -2.38 -11.35 11.22
CA ASP A 55 -3.72 -11.26 10.61
C ASP A 55 -3.72 -10.35 9.37
N ILE A 56 -3.04 -9.18 9.45
CA ILE A 56 -2.89 -8.28 8.32
C ILE A 56 -2.17 -8.96 7.16
N ALA A 57 -1.07 -9.63 7.44
CA ALA A 57 -0.27 -10.31 6.42
C ALA A 57 -1.04 -11.46 5.75
N GLU A 58 -1.84 -12.22 6.50
CA GLU A 58 -2.70 -13.27 5.96
C GLU A 58 -3.77 -12.71 5.02
N GLN A 59 -4.43 -11.61 5.40
CA GLN A 59 -5.41 -10.93 4.54
C GLN A 59 -4.76 -10.39 3.27
N GLN A 60 -3.59 -9.76 3.39
CA GLN A 60 -2.84 -9.24 2.25
C GLN A 60 -2.34 -10.36 1.35
N LEU A 61 -1.88 -11.48 1.92
CA LEU A 61 -1.44 -12.63 1.13
C LEU A 61 -2.59 -13.22 0.30
N HIS A 62 -3.80 -13.31 0.89
CA HIS A 62 -4.98 -13.76 0.16
C HIS A 62 -5.28 -12.83 -1.04
N TYR A 63 -5.22 -11.53 -0.85
CA TYR A 63 -5.38 -10.53 -1.91
C TYR A 63 -4.32 -10.67 -3.00
N ILE A 64 -3.03 -10.75 -2.61
CA ILE A 64 -1.88 -10.89 -3.51
C ILE A 64 -1.96 -12.21 -4.28
N TRP A 65 -2.45 -13.28 -3.65
CA TRP A 65 -2.57 -14.60 -4.27
C TRP A 65 -3.42 -14.57 -5.55
N THR A 66 -4.45 -13.74 -5.59
CA THR A 66 -5.26 -13.52 -6.79
C THR A 66 -4.42 -13.04 -7.98
N PHE A 67 -3.43 -12.19 -7.74
CA PHE A 67 -2.51 -11.73 -8.77
C PHE A 67 -1.50 -12.80 -9.16
N ILE A 68 -0.98 -13.53 -8.17
CA ILE A 68 -0.05 -14.64 -8.42
C ILE A 68 -0.70 -15.69 -9.31
N GLU A 69 -1.96 -16.03 -9.09
CA GLU A 69 -2.69 -16.97 -9.94
C GLU A 69 -2.82 -16.49 -11.38
N LYS A 70 -3.16 -15.22 -11.60
CA LYS A 70 -3.20 -14.61 -12.95
C LYS A 70 -1.84 -14.67 -13.66
N LEU A 71 -0.76 -14.33 -12.95
CA LEU A 71 0.59 -14.41 -13.49
C LEU A 71 0.99 -15.85 -13.84
N ARG A 72 0.67 -16.82 -12.98
CA ARG A 72 0.95 -18.25 -13.21
C ARG A 72 0.13 -18.85 -14.37
N ALA A 73 -1.11 -18.42 -14.53
CA ALA A 73 -1.98 -18.86 -15.62
C ALA A 73 -1.56 -18.28 -16.99
N GLY A 74 -0.72 -17.24 -17.00
CA GLY A 74 -0.35 -16.49 -18.19
C GLY A 74 -1.41 -15.48 -18.61
N ASP A 75 -2.40 -15.19 -17.77
CA ASP A 75 -3.43 -14.17 -18.01
C ASP A 75 -2.87 -12.75 -17.90
N ALA A 76 -1.73 -12.62 -17.24
CA ALA A 76 -0.99 -11.38 -17.10
C ALA A 76 0.51 -11.65 -17.03
N ARG A 77 1.31 -10.71 -17.56
CA ARG A 77 2.76 -10.67 -17.42
C ARG A 77 3.20 -9.66 -16.34
N GLU A 78 2.49 -8.55 -16.25
CA GLU A 78 2.77 -7.48 -15.31
C GLU A 78 1.48 -6.98 -14.66
N ILE A 79 1.52 -6.77 -13.36
CA ILE A 79 0.43 -6.20 -12.58
C ILE A 79 0.99 -5.15 -11.63
N ALA A 80 0.48 -3.92 -11.72
CA ALA A 80 0.81 -2.82 -10.83
C ALA A 80 -0.43 -1.93 -10.61
N PRO A 81 -0.60 -1.25 -9.46
CA PRO A 81 -1.67 -0.29 -9.32
C PRO A 81 -1.46 0.89 -10.27
N THR A 82 -2.56 1.50 -10.72
CA THR A 82 -2.49 2.73 -11.50
C THR A 82 -2.04 3.91 -10.63
N ARG A 83 -1.47 4.94 -11.25
CA ARG A 83 -1.10 6.17 -10.54
C ARG A 83 -2.35 6.89 -10.00
N GLU A 84 -3.45 6.85 -10.75
CA GLU A 84 -4.73 7.44 -10.38
C GLU A 84 -5.31 6.76 -9.14
N ALA A 85 -5.30 5.42 -9.09
CA ALA A 85 -5.76 4.66 -7.93
C ALA A 85 -4.92 4.96 -6.68
N MET A 86 -3.59 5.03 -6.84
CA MET A 86 -2.68 5.39 -5.75
C MET A 86 -2.94 6.80 -5.23
N GLN A 87 -3.13 7.78 -6.12
CA GLN A 87 -3.41 9.16 -5.74
C GLN A 87 -4.77 9.30 -5.04
N ALA A 88 -5.80 8.61 -5.54
CA ALA A 88 -7.12 8.58 -4.90
C ALA A 88 -7.03 7.98 -3.50
N PHE A 89 -6.39 6.82 -3.37
CA PHE A 89 -6.17 6.16 -2.09
C PHE A 89 -5.45 7.07 -1.08
N GLU A 90 -4.39 7.74 -1.51
CA GLU A 90 -3.61 8.63 -0.63
C GLU A 90 -4.40 9.85 -0.18
N ARG A 91 -5.19 10.49 -1.09
CA ARG A 91 -6.10 11.58 -0.71
C ARG A 91 -7.12 11.13 0.33
N ASP A 92 -7.78 10.01 0.10
CA ASP A 92 -8.81 9.48 1.00
C ASP A 92 -8.21 9.10 2.35
N ARG A 93 -7.00 8.52 2.35
CA ARG A 93 -6.27 8.15 3.57
C ARG A 93 -5.91 9.37 4.41
N ILE A 94 -5.37 10.42 3.78
CA ILE A 94 -5.00 11.66 4.46
C ILE A 94 -6.24 12.35 5.03
N GLU A 95 -7.33 12.40 4.27
CA GLU A 95 -8.58 12.99 4.75
C GLU A 95 -9.16 12.22 5.93
N ALA A 96 -9.23 10.90 5.83
CA ALA A 96 -9.71 10.06 6.93
C ALA A 96 -8.84 10.18 8.19
N ALA A 97 -7.53 10.36 8.02
CA ALA A 97 -6.60 10.50 9.13
C ALA A 97 -6.88 11.72 10.02
N LYS A 98 -7.42 12.80 9.45
CA LYS A 98 -7.81 14.01 10.19
C LYS A 98 -8.89 13.74 11.24
N HIS A 99 -9.71 12.72 11.04
CA HIS A 99 -10.79 12.31 11.94
C HIS A 99 -10.37 11.24 12.96
N THR A 100 -9.09 10.91 13.01
CA THR A 100 -8.51 9.99 14.01
C THR A 100 -7.89 10.75 15.18
N VAL A 101 -7.48 10.03 16.22
CA VAL A 101 -6.72 10.58 17.35
C VAL A 101 -5.47 11.35 16.88
N PHE A 102 -4.88 10.99 15.76
CA PHE A 102 -3.71 11.69 15.19
C PHE A 102 -4.04 13.08 14.66
N GLY A 103 -5.28 13.34 14.24
CA GLY A 103 -5.76 14.66 13.81
C GLY A 103 -5.98 15.65 14.97
N SER A 104 -5.95 15.18 16.23
CA SER A 104 -6.15 16.02 17.42
C SER A 104 -4.90 16.80 17.89
N GLY A 105 -3.80 16.77 17.13
CA GLY A 105 -2.55 17.48 17.44
C GLY A 105 -1.63 16.74 18.42
N CYS A 106 -1.83 15.44 18.64
CA CYS A 106 -0.91 14.67 19.46
C CYS A 106 0.46 14.54 18.77
N ARG A 107 1.53 14.53 19.59
CA ARG A 107 2.87 14.19 19.07
C ARG A 107 3.03 12.68 19.06
N SER A 108 3.30 12.13 17.87
CA SER A 108 3.49 10.70 17.71
C SER A 108 4.62 10.43 16.71
N TRP A 109 5.41 9.40 16.95
CA TRP A 109 6.42 8.93 15.99
C TRP A 109 5.80 8.29 14.73
N TYR A 110 4.49 8.08 14.72
CA TYR A 110 3.73 7.68 13.54
C TYR A 110 3.46 8.83 12.55
N LEU A 111 3.69 10.08 12.97
CA LEU A 111 3.49 11.25 12.12
C LEU A 111 4.75 11.55 11.33
N ASP A 112 4.59 11.90 10.06
CA ASP A 112 5.67 12.45 9.24
C ASP A 112 5.95 13.92 9.60
N ALA A 113 6.87 14.56 8.87
CA ALA A 113 7.23 15.96 9.07
C ALA A 113 6.05 16.93 8.85
N GLU A 114 5.04 16.53 8.11
CA GLU A 114 3.83 17.29 7.81
C GLU A 114 2.67 16.99 8.79
N GLY A 115 2.91 16.12 9.77
CA GLY A 115 1.91 15.70 10.74
C GLY A 115 0.90 14.68 10.20
N ILE A 116 1.21 14.03 9.08
CA ILE A 116 0.35 13.02 8.45
C ILE A 116 0.71 11.64 9.02
N PRO A 117 -0.25 10.89 9.56
CA PRO A 117 0.05 9.56 10.09
C PRO A 117 0.34 8.55 8.97
N ALA A 118 1.37 7.74 9.20
CA ALA A 118 1.82 6.72 8.27
C ALA A 118 1.01 5.41 8.35
N THR A 119 -0.16 5.43 8.99
CA THR A 119 -0.97 4.25 9.27
C THR A 119 -2.29 4.24 8.48
N TRP A 120 -2.99 3.09 8.54
CA TRP A 120 -4.35 2.90 8.05
C TRP A 120 -5.33 3.61 8.99
N PRO A 121 -6.11 4.62 8.52
CA PRO A 121 -6.97 5.43 9.38
C PRO A 121 -8.37 4.85 9.58
N TRP A 122 -8.72 3.77 8.90
CA TRP A 122 -10.05 3.19 8.93
C TRP A 122 -10.12 1.96 9.83
N THR A 123 -11.33 1.40 9.95
CA THR A 123 -11.60 0.23 10.79
C THR A 123 -10.98 -1.05 10.23
N ARG A 124 -10.80 -2.05 11.11
CA ARG A 124 -10.42 -3.41 10.71
C ARG A 124 -11.44 -4.03 9.76
N THR A 125 -12.74 -3.83 10.03
CA THR A 125 -13.80 -4.34 9.16
C THR A 125 -13.61 -3.85 7.72
N ARG A 126 -13.37 -2.54 7.53
CA ARG A 126 -13.09 -1.99 6.20
C ARG A 126 -11.83 -2.62 5.58
N PHE A 127 -10.76 -2.79 6.36
CA PHE A 127 -9.56 -3.44 5.86
C PHE A 127 -9.85 -4.86 5.34
N CYS A 128 -10.54 -5.68 6.12
CA CYS A 128 -10.91 -7.03 5.73
C CYS A 128 -11.81 -7.05 4.47
N GLU A 129 -12.75 -6.11 4.35
CA GLU A 129 -13.60 -5.99 3.16
C GLU A 129 -12.78 -5.65 1.91
N GLU A 130 -11.85 -4.70 2.01
CA GLU A 130 -10.97 -4.31 0.91
C GLU A 130 -10.00 -5.44 0.51
N MET A 131 -9.62 -6.32 1.45
CA MET A 131 -8.72 -7.45 1.20
C MET A 131 -9.42 -8.69 0.62
N LYS A 132 -10.75 -8.73 0.54
CA LYS A 132 -11.47 -9.90 -0.01
C LYS A 132 -11.14 -10.17 -1.48
N ALA A 133 -11.02 -9.13 -2.27
CA ALA A 133 -10.66 -9.24 -3.68
C ALA A 133 -10.10 -7.92 -4.23
N PRO A 134 -9.10 -7.96 -5.13
CA PRO A 134 -8.60 -6.78 -5.80
C PRO A 134 -9.67 -6.13 -6.69
N ARG A 135 -9.73 -4.81 -6.65
CA ARG A 135 -10.47 -4.01 -7.64
C ARG A 135 -9.60 -3.89 -8.89
N LEU A 136 -9.86 -4.74 -9.87
CA LEU A 136 -9.00 -4.85 -11.07
C LEU A 136 -8.90 -3.54 -11.85
N GLU A 137 -9.93 -2.69 -11.81
CA GLU A 137 -9.92 -1.34 -12.41
C GLU A 137 -8.89 -0.39 -11.79
N ALA A 138 -8.42 -0.71 -10.58
CA ALA A 138 -7.34 0.04 -9.92
C ALA A 138 -5.94 -0.40 -10.32
N TYR A 139 -5.83 -1.40 -11.19
CA TYR A 139 -4.56 -1.99 -11.60
C TYR A 139 -4.37 -1.95 -13.12
N GLU A 140 -3.14 -1.70 -13.54
CA GLU A 140 -2.67 -2.02 -14.88
C GLU A 140 -2.36 -3.52 -14.92
N VAL A 141 -3.02 -4.24 -15.80
CA VAL A 141 -2.79 -5.66 -16.07
C VAL A 141 -2.29 -5.76 -17.52
N VAL A 142 -1.01 -6.07 -17.68
CA VAL A 142 -0.40 -6.25 -19.00
C VAL A 142 -0.35 -7.74 -19.30
N ALA A 143 -0.90 -8.13 -20.46
CA ALA A 143 -0.86 -9.51 -20.95
C ALA A 143 0.53 -9.91 -21.48
#